data_cc36e9472ae8ef35e4ae716c7edb883f
#
_entry.id   cc36e9472ae8ef35e4ae716c7edb883f
#
_cell.length_a   1.000
_cell.length_b   1.000
_cell.length_c   1.000
_cell.angle_alpha   90.00
_cell.angle_beta   90.00
_cell.angle_gamma   90.00
#
_symmetry.space_group_name_H-M   'P 1'
#
loop_
_entity.id
_entity.type
_entity.pdbx_description
1 polymer ?
#
loop_
_entity_poly.entity_id
_entity_poly.type
_entity_poly.pdbx_seq_one_letter_code
_entity_poly.pdbx_strand_id
1 'polypeptide(L)'
;IQFAETLEGSIRQTGVHACGILISRDPLTDHIPIMPTEGESLMTTQYDGHFVEPIGLIKMDFLGLRTLSIIKTCLDNIKKSKHIVLNENEIPLDDEETFKLFTRGDTTGLFQFESPGMKKHLRALQPNRFEDLVAMNALYRPGPMEYIPSFIRRKHGEEPIEYDHPMMEPYLKDTYGITVYQEQVMLQSRALGLFTRGQSDTLRKAMGKKKFELLAELKGKFVEGCKNNPDFVQGAKEKGKDVEELVNKIWGDWEAFASYAFNKSHSVCYAYIAYQTGFLKAHYPAEFMAANLSNNLSVITKVTVFMDECKRMGLSVLAPDVNESYNDFTVNSHGQIRFGMAAIKGVGEAAVEKIIEEREK
;
A
#
# COMPACT_ATOMS: atom_id res chain seq x y z
N ILE A 1 -3.01 -27.20 -21.50
CA ILE A 1 -1.83 -27.34 -20.62
C ILE A 1 -0.59 -27.49 -21.47
N GLN A 2 -0.48 -28.52 -22.33
CA GLN A 2 0.73 -28.80 -23.13
C GLN A 2 1.22 -27.61 -23.97
N PHE A 3 0.32 -26.85 -24.63
CA PHE A 3 0.72 -25.63 -25.35
C PHE A 3 1.18 -24.50 -24.41
N ALA A 4 0.61 -24.42 -23.21
CA ALA A 4 1.03 -23.43 -22.22
C ALA A 4 2.44 -23.76 -21.70
N GLU A 5 2.72 -25.04 -21.41
CA GLU A 5 4.05 -25.51 -21.00
C GLU A 5 5.12 -25.28 -22.08
N THR A 6 4.75 -25.47 -23.37
CA THR A 6 5.68 -25.20 -24.48
C THR A 6 5.99 -23.70 -24.64
N LEU A 7 5.06 -22.82 -24.29
CA LEU A 7 5.21 -21.36 -24.41
C LEU A 7 5.80 -20.72 -23.15
N GLU A 8 5.82 -21.44 -22.04
CA GLU A 8 6.38 -20.95 -20.79
C GLU A 8 7.87 -20.60 -20.96
N GLY A 9 8.26 -19.41 -20.47
CA GLY A 9 9.62 -18.89 -20.63
C GLY A 9 9.91 -18.21 -21.97
N SER A 10 8.99 -18.25 -22.94
CA SER A 10 9.14 -17.53 -24.20
C SER A 10 8.90 -16.03 -24.01
N ILE A 11 9.76 -15.21 -24.63
CA ILE A 11 9.59 -13.74 -24.61
C ILE A 11 8.44 -13.38 -25.55
N ARG A 12 7.39 -12.76 -24.99
CA ARG A 12 6.21 -12.32 -25.76
C ARG A 12 6.43 -10.95 -26.41
N GLN A 13 6.92 -9.99 -25.63
CA GLN A 13 7.12 -8.61 -26.08
C GLN A 13 8.07 -7.89 -25.11
N THR A 14 8.65 -6.79 -25.59
CA THR A 14 9.36 -5.85 -24.73
C THR A 14 8.34 -4.97 -23.98
N GLY A 15 8.60 -4.68 -22.72
CA GLY A 15 7.82 -3.74 -21.90
C GLY A 15 8.71 -2.63 -21.39
N VAL A 16 8.13 -1.44 -21.21
CA VAL A 16 8.83 -0.31 -20.58
C VAL A 16 8.51 -0.30 -19.10
N HIS A 17 9.52 -0.12 -18.26
CA HIS A 17 9.31 0.05 -16.81
C HIS A 17 8.61 1.39 -16.57
N ALA A 18 7.56 1.38 -15.75
CA ALA A 18 6.68 2.54 -15.55
C ALA A 18 7.37 3.75 -14.93
N CYS A 19 8.48 3.57 -14.21
CA CYS A 19 9.11 4.63 -13.43
C CYS A 19 10.65 4.56 -13.40
N GLY A 20 11.27 3.48 -13.90
CA GLY A 20 12.71 3.26 -13.83
C GLY A 20 13.47 4.03 -14.90
N ILE A 21 14.36 4.91 -14.48
CA ILE A 21 15.25 5.70 -15.36
C ILE A 21 16.69 5.25 -15.11
N LEU A 22 17.40 4.92 -16.18
CA LEU A 22 18.81 4.59 -16.12
C LEU A 22 19.65 5.85 -16.22
N ILE A 23 20.66 5.93 -15.37
CA ILE A 23 21.60 7.05 -15.30
C ILE A 23 23.02 6.50 -15.41
N SER A 24 23.82 7.12 -16.27
CA SER A 24 25.25 6.85 -16.38
C SER A 24 26.02 8.16 -16.46
N ARG A 25 27.33 8.09 -16.23
CA ARG A 25 28.24 9.23 -16.38
C ARG A 25 28.49 9.55 -17.86
N ASP A 26 28.66 8.49 -18.66
CA ASP A 26 28.95 8.56 -20.08
C ASP A 26 27.68 8.19 -20.88
N PRO A 27 27.62 8.39 -22.19
CA PRO A 27 26.47 8.01 -23.01
C PRO A 27 26.07 6.56 -22.80
N LEU A 28 24.75 6.31 -22.59
CA LEU A 28 24.24 4.94 -22.37
C LEU A 28 24.59 3.98 -23.49
N THR A 29 24.73 4.48 -24.72
CA THR A 29 25.14 3.69 -25.90
C THR A 29 26.52 3.09 -25.80
N ASP A 30 27.38 3.59 -24.91
CA ASP A 30 28.72 3.05 -24.69
C ASP A 30 28.66 1.82 -23.76
N HIS A 31 27.55 1.59 -23.08
CA HIS A 31 27.36 0.54 -22.10
C HIS A 31 26.31 -0.50 -22.52
N ILE A 32 25.22 -0.07 -23.14
CA ILE A 32 24.09 -0.92 -23.50
C ILE A 32 23.43 -0.49 -24.81
N PRO A 33 22.83 -1.42 -25.57
CA PRO A 33 21.98 -1.06 -26.70
C PRO A 33 20.68 -0.41 -26.22
N ILE A 34 20.27 0.63 -26.92
CA ILE A 34 19.02 1.35 -26.67
C ILE A 34 18.13 1.30 -27.92
N MET A 35 16.84 1.55 -27.73
CA MET A 35 15.83 1.58 -28.79
C MET A 35 14.83 2.71 -28.55
N PRO A 36 14.24 3.28 -29.61
CA PRO A 36 13.12 4.21 -29.47
C PRO A 36 11.92 3.56 -28.80
N THR A 37 11.20 4.32 -28.00
CA THR A 37 9.91 3.90 -27.43
C THR A 37 8.80 4.69 -28.12
N GLU A 38 7.81 3.97 -28.65
CA GLU A 38 6.70 4.61 -29.36
C GLU A 38 5.92 5.55 -28.41
N GLY A 39 5.77 6.80 -28.83
CA GLY A 39 5.02 7.83 -28.07
C GLY A 39 5.81 8.48 -26.93
N GLU A 40 7.07 8.10 -26.69
CA GLU A 40 7.89 8.62 -25.60
C GLU A 40 9.10 9.42 -26.12
N SER A 41 9.54 10.40 -25.34
CA SER A 41 10.73 11.19 -25.63
C SER A 41 12.03 10.52 -25.20
N LEU A 42 11.94 9.54 -24.28
CA LEU A 42 13.09 8.81 -23.76
C LEU A 42 13.28 7.48 -24.50
N MET A 43 14.55 7.12 -24.66
CA MET A 43 14.94 5.81 -25.22
C MET A 43 14.82 4.72 -24.14
N THR A 44 14.54 3.49 -24.58
CA THR A 44 14.48 2.32 -23.70
C THR A 44 15.70 1.44 -23.93
N THR A 45 16.27 0.86 -22.86
CA THR A 45 17.30 -0.16 -22.97
C THR A 45 16.73 -1.46 -23.56
N GLN A 46 17.55 -2.16 -24.35
CA GLN A 46 17.22 -3.51 -24.85
C GLN A 46 17.58 -4.61 -23.83
N TYR A 47 18.31 -4.29 -22.77
CA TYR A 47 18.60 -5.24 -21.70
C TYR A 47 17.45 -5.31 -20.71
N ASP A 48 17.20 -6.53 -20.20
CA ASP A 48 16.29 -6.74 -19.08
C ASP A 48 16.78 -5.98 -17.85
N GLY A 49 15.83 -5.41 -17.08
CA GLY A 49 16.12 -4.61 -15.90
C GLY A 49 16.98 -5.27 -14.83
N HIS A 50 17.01 -6.62 -14.80
CA HIS A 50 17.84 -7.37 -13.86
C HIS A 50 19.35 -7.28 -14.17
N PHE A 51 19.72 -6.94 -15.39
CA PHE A 51 21.12 -6.89 -15.83
C PHE A 51 21.72 -5.49 -15.83
N VAL A 52 20.92 -4.44 -15.63
CA VAL A 52 21.40 -3.05 -15.74
C VAL A 52 22.28 -2.61 -14.57
N GLU A 53 21.95 -3.01 -13.34
CA GLU A 53 22.78 -2.72 -12.17
C GLU A 53 24.09 -3.50 -12.16
N PRO A 54 24.12 -4.82 -12.50
CA PRO A 54 25.37 -5.59 -12.56
C PRO A 54 26.42 -5.04 -13.53
N ILE A 55 26.03 -4.35 -14.59
CA ILE A 55 26.97 -3.70 -15.53
C ILE A 55 27.37 -2.28 -15.12
N GLY A 56 26.97 -1.84 -13.92
CA GLY A 56 27.43 -0.58 -13.31
C GLY A 56 26.53 0.64 -13.60
N LEU A 57 25.33 0.45 -14.15
CA LEU A 57 24.38 1.54 -14.34
C LEU A 57 23.56 1.78 -13.06
N ILE A 58 23.18 3.02 -12.85
CA ILE A 58 22.27 3.40 -11.75
C ILE A 58 20.84 3.39 -12.29
N LYS A 59 19.96 2.59 -11.65
CA LYS A 59 18.52 2.65 -11.90
C LYS A 59 17.85 3.46 -10.80
N MET A 60 17.21 4.55 -11.17
CA MET A 60 16.39 5.36 -10.27
C MET A 60 14.91 5.21 -10.64
N ASP A 61 14.10 4.90 -9.64
CA ASP A 61 12.65 4.75 -9.80
C ASP A 61 11.94 6.02 -9.35
N PHE A 62 11.29 6.71 -10.31
CA PHE A 62 10.50 7.93 -10.06
C PHE A 62 9.02 7.59 -10.13
N LEU A 63 8.46 7.14 -9.02
CA LEU A 63 7.05 6.78 -8.95
C LEU A 63 6.26 7.84 -8.19
N GLY A 64 5.46 8.60 -8.93
CA GLY A 64 4.53 9.56 -8.34
C GLY A 64 3.32 8.88 -7.71
N LEU A 65 2.82 9.45 -6.62
CA LEU A 65 1.61 9.00 -5.95
C LEU A 65 0.52 10.08 -6.07
N ARG A 66 -0.39 9.89 -7.01
CA ARG A 66 -1.50 10.84 -7.28
C ARG A 66 -2.34 11.15 -6.05
N THR A 67 -2.46 10.22 -5.12
CA THR A 67 -3.19 10.40 -3.86
C THR A 67 -2.68 11.58 -3.04
N LEU A 68 -1.38 11.86 -3.06
CA LEU A 68 -0.83 13.03 -2.37
C LEU A 68 -1.33 14.34 -2.99
N SER A 69 -1.49 14.39 -4.32
CA SER A 69 -2.13 15.52 -5.01
C SER A 69 -3.61 15.65 -4.63
N ILE A 70 -4.32 14.54 -4.52
CA ILE A 70 -5.73 14.53 -4.08
C ILE A 70 -5.85 15.08 -2.65
N ILE A 71 -4.99 14.65 -1.72
CA ILE A 71 -4.95 15.18 -0.34
C ILE A 71 -4.71 16.68 -0.37
N LYS A 72 -3.69 17.15 -1.08
CA LYS A 72 -3.38 18.58 -1.21
C LYS A 72 -4.57 19.38 -1.77
N THR A 73 -5.16 18.93 -2.88
CA THR A 73 -6.34 19.58 -3.47
C THR A 73 -7.52 19.61 -2.49
N CYS A 74 -7.72 18.53 -1.72
CA CYS A 74 -8.76 18.48 -0.69
C CYS A 74 -8.51 19.51 0.42
N LEU A 75 -7.28 19.62 0.92
CA LEU A 75 -6.91 20.62 1.93
C LEU A 75 -7.10 22.04 1.42
N ASP A 76 -6.76 22.33 0.17
CA ASP A 76 -7.00 23.62 -0.49
C ASP A 76 -8.50 23.91 -0.62
N ASN A 77 -9.32 22.91 -0.94
CA ASN A 77 -10.78 23.04 -0.98
C ASN A 77 -11.35 23.32 0.40
N ILE A 78 -10.90 22.61 1.45
CA ILE A 78 -11.31 22.84 2.85
C ILE A 78 -10.99 24.29 3.27
N LYS A 79 -9.78 24.75 2.96
CA LYS A 79 -9.36 26.12 3.25
C LYS A 79 -10.28 27.16 2.58
N LYS A 80 -10.67 26.92 1.32
CA LYS A 80 -11.53 27.83 0.56
C LYS A 80 -12.99 27.80 1.03
N SER A 81 -13.57 26.59 1.24
CA SER A 81 -15.00 26.43 1.54
C SER A 81 -15.34 26.60 3.01
N LYS A 82 -14.43 26.21 3.93
CA LYS A 82 -14.65 26.21 5.39
C LYS A 82 -13.81 27.24 6.13
N HIS A 83 -12.81 27.87 5.48
CA HIS A 83 -11.83 28.75 6.10
C HIS A 83 -11.00 28.08 7.21
N ILE A 84 -10.83 26.75 7.11
CA ILE A 84 -10.04 25.93 8.03
C ILE A 84 -8.71 25.59 7.36
N VAL A 85 -7.60 25.79 8.08
CA VAL A 85 -6.28 25.29 7.68
C VAL A 85 -6.03 24.00 8.44
N LEU A 86 -6.14 22.88 7.75
CA LEU A 86 -5.90 21.55 8.28
C LEU A 86 -4.47 21.11 7.95
N ASN A 87 -3.74 20.64 8.96
CA ASN A 87 -2.45 20.00 8.78
C ASN A 87 -2.66 18.49 8.76
N GLU A 88 -2.37 17.85 7.63
CA GLU A 88 -2.54 16.42 7.44
C GLU A 88 -1.67 15.56 8.38
N ASN A 89 -0.58 16.12 8.92
CA ASN A 89 0.29 15.43 9.87
C ASN A 89 -0.23 15.45 11.32
N GLU A 90 -1.27 16.24 11.59
CA GLU A 90 -1.91 16.36 12.91
C GLU A 90 -3.23 15.58 12.97
N ILE A 91 -3.60 14.84 11.93
CA ILE A 91 -4.79 13.97 11.91
C ILE A 91 -4.61 12.87 12.97
N PRO A 92 -5.52 12.76 13.96
CA PRO A 92 -5.44 11.71 14.98
C PRO A 92 -5.70 10.33 14.34
N LEU A 93 -4.93 9.31 14.76
CA LEU A 93 -5.02 7.96 14.21
C LEU A 93 -6.07 7.07 14.91
N ASP A 94 -6.87 7.65 15.78
CA ASP A 94 -7.92 7.00 16.58
C ASP A 94 -9.31 7.61 16.38
N ASP A 95 -9.51 8.37 15.30
CA ASP A 95 -10.78 9.02 15.00
C ASP A 95 -11.90 7.99 14.70
N GLU A 96 -12.95 8.03 15.51
CA GLU A 96 -14.05 7.06 15.47
C GLU A 96 -14.84 7.12 14.16
N GLU A 97 -15.11 8.32 13.61
CA GLU A 97 -15.87 8.49 12.38
C GLU A 97 -15.10 7.95 11.17
N THR A 98 -13.78 8.11 11.17
CA THR A 98 -12.90 7.49 10.16
C THR A 98 -12.97 5.97 10.21
N PHE A 99 -12.90 5.35 11.39
CA PHE A 99 -13.04 3.91 11.51
C PHE A 99 -14.44 3.41 11.15
N LYS A 100 -15.51 4.14 11.48
CA LYS A 100 -16.87 3.81 11.03
C LYS A 100 -16.97 3.78 9.50
N LEU A 101 -16.30 4.71 8.81
CA LEU A 101 -16.26 4.73 7.34
C LEU A 101 -15.58 3.46 6.78
N PHE A 102 -14.42 3.06 7.35
CA PHE A 102 -13.76 1.81 6.96
C PHE A 102 -14.64 0.58 7.28
N THR A 103 -15.26 0.53 8.45
CA THR A 103 -16.14 -0.57 8.88
C THR A 103 -17.34 -0.76 7.96
N ARG A 104 -17.95 0.33 7.47
CA ARG A 104 -19.03 0.25 6.48
C ARG A 104 -18.53 -0.14 5.08
N GLY A 105 -17.22 -0.07 4.83
CA GLY A 105 -16.64 -0.27 3.51
C GLY A 105 -16.96 0.87 2.55
N ASP A 106 -17.21 2.08 3.05
CA ASP A 106 -17.51 3.29 2.27
C ASP A 106 -16.23 3.91 1.71
N THR A 107 -15.35 3.08 1.19
CA THR A 107 -13.95 3.38 0.88
C THR A 107 -13.68 3.69 -0.60
N THR A 108 -14.71 4.01 -1.40
CA THR A 108 -14.52 4.52 -2.76
C THR A 108 -13.71 5.81 -2.74
N GLY A 109 -12.64 5.88 -3.53
CA GLY A 109 -11.70 7.00 -3.58
C GLY A 109 -10.62 6.96 -2.51
N LEU A 110 -10.65 6.03 -1.55
CA LEU A 110 -9.59 5.88 -0.56
C LEU A 110 -8.39 5.11 -1.13
N PHE A 111 -7.22 5.61 -0.84
CA PHE A 111 -5.98 4.99 -1.27
C PHE A 111 -5.86 3.54 -0.80
N GLN A 112 -5.60 2.60 -1.72
CA GLN A 112 -5.41 1.16 -1.47
C GLN A 112 -6.64 0.39 -0.94
N PHE A 113 -7.72 1.04 -0.51
CA PHE A 113 -8.83 0.38 0.18
C PHE A 113 -10.16 0.39 -0.62
N GLU A 114 -10.14 0.82 -1.89
CA GLU A 114 -11.37 1.03 -2.69
C GLU A 114 -11.89 -0.20 -3.45
N SER A 115 -11.08 -1.27 -3.57
CA SER A 115 -11.50 -2.44 -4.35
C SER A 115 -12.69 -3.19 -3.72
N PRO A 116 -13.57 -3.83 -4.52
CA PRO A 116 -14.73 -4.56 -3.99
C PRO A 116 -14.35 -5.66 -2.99
N GLY A 117 -13.24 -6.38 -3.25
CA GLY A 117 -12.74 -7.41 -2.35
C GLY A 117 -12.25 -6.84 -1.03
N MET A 118 -11.50 -5.74 -1.06
CA MET A 118 -11.06 -5.05 0.15
C MET A 118 -12.26 -4.54 0.97
N LYS A 119 -13.25 -3.93 0.33
CA LYS A 119 -14.49 -3.48 1.00
C LYS A 119 -15.23 -4.63 1.71
N LYS A 120 -15.26 -5.82 1.10
CA LYS A 120 -15.84 -7.02 1.73
C LYS A 120 -15.09 -7.40 3.00
N HIS A 121 -13.75 -7.42 2.94
CA HIS A 121 -12.91 -7.76 4.09
C HIS A 121 -13.00 -6.71 5.20
N LEU A 122 -13.05 -5.41 4.87
CA LEU A 122 -13.21 -4.34 5.85
C LEU A 122 -14.51 -4.47 6.65
N ARG A 123 -15.63 -4.79 5.97
CA ARG A 123 -16.92 -5.01 6.64
C ARG A 123 -16.87 -6.20 7.61
N ALA A 124 -16.15 -7.26 7.25
CA ALA A 124 -15.99 -8.42 8.12
C ALA A 124 -14.99 -8.15 9.26
N LEU A 125 -13.90 -7.44 8.98
CA LEU A 125 -12.86 -7.10 9.95
C LEU A 125 -13.33 -6.10 11.00
N GLN A 126 -14.18 -5.15 10.62
CA GLN A 126 -14.59 -4.02 11.48
C GLN A 126 -13.39 -3.34 12.14
N PRO A 127 -12.49 -2.72 11.36
CA PRO A 127 -11.28 -2.13 11.90
C PRO A 127 -11.62 -1.02 12.90
N ASN A 128 -10.92 -1.00 14.03
CA ASN A 128 -11.10 -0.02 15.09
C ASN A 128 -9.76 0.52 15.63
N ARG A 129 -8.66 0.13 15.01
CA ARG A 129 -7.30 0.62 15.31
C ARG A 129 -6.48 0.67 14.03
N PHE A 130 -5.48 1.53 14.03
CA PHE A 130 -4.64 1.77 12.86
C PHE A 130 -3.88 0.51 12.39
N GLU A 131 -3.44 -0.34 13.34
CA GLU A 131 -2.73 -1.58 13.05
C GLU A 131 -3.55 -2.56 12.21
N ASP A 132 -4.88 -2.53 12.31
CA ASP A 132 -5.76 -3.36 11.48
C ASP A 132 -5.66 -2.95 10.00
N LEU A 133 -5.57 -1.65 9.71
CA LEU A 133 -5.38 -1.15 8.35
C LEU A 133 -3.98 -1.47 7.83
N VAL A 134 -2.97 -1.37 8.69
CA VAL A 134 -1.59 -1.77 8.35
C VAL A 134 -1.53 -3.24 7.97
N ALA A 135 -2.15 -4.11 8.78
CA ALA A 135 -2.19 -5.55 8.50
C ALA A 135 -2.96 -5.87 7.21
N MET A 136 -4.12 -5.25 6.99
CA MET A 136 -4.90 -5.45 5.77
C MET A 136 -4.16 -5.04 4.51
N ASN A 137 -3.41 -3.94 4.56
CA ASN A 137 -2.59 -3.51 3.43
C ASN A 137 -1.48 -4.52 3.09
N ALA A 138 -0.93 -5.22 4.08
CA ALA A 138 0.05 -6.28 3.88
C ALA A 138 -0.57 -7.60 3.43
N LEU A 139 -1.75 -7.97 3.95
CA LEU A 139 -2.41 -9.25 3.71
C LEU A 139 -3.20 -9.30 2.40
N TYR A 140 -3.79 -8.17 1.95
CA TYR A 140 -4.67 -8.15 0.78
C TYR A 140 -3.88 -8.16 -0.53
N ARG A 141 -3.30 -9.31 -0.85
CA ARG A 141 -2.58 -9.60 -2.10
C ARG A 141 -2.52 -11.12 -2.32
N PRO A 142 -2.31 -11.59 -3.57
CA PRO A 142 -2.19 -13.02 -3.86
C PRO A 142 -1.17 -13.71 -2.94
N GLY A 143 -1.55 -14.84 -2.37
CA GLY A 143 -0.81 -15.59 -1.34
C GLY A 143 -1.33 -15.27 0.06
N PRO A 144 -0.89 -14.19 0.71
CA PRO A 144 -1.23 -13.95 2.12
C PRO A 144 -2.70 -13.65 2.39
N MET A 145 -3.52 -13.34 1.37
CA MET A 145 -4.95 -13.11 1.58
C MET A 145 -5.70 -14.36 2.08
N GLU A 146 -5.11 -15.54 2.01
CA GLU A 146 -5.65 -16.76 2.62
C GLU A 146 -5.69 -16.69 4.16
N TYR A 147 -4.85 -15.88 4.78
CA TYR A 147 -4.82 -15.66 6.24
C TYR A 147 -5.85 -14.65 6.73
N ILE A 148 -6.47 -13.86 5.85
CA ILE A 148 -7.45 -12.83 6.24
C ILE A 148 -8.64 -13.42 7.02
N PRO A 149 -9.24 -14.56 6.64
CA PRO A 149 -10.33 -15.13 7.40
C PRO A 149 -9.95 -15.48 8.85
N SER A 150 -8.78 -16.08 9.06
CA SER A 150 -8.28 -16.39 10.41
C SER A 150 -7.94 -15.12 11.19
N PHE A 151 -7.32 -14.13 10.55
CA PHE A 151 -7.06 -12.81 11.13
C PHE A 151 -8.35 -12.16 11.67
N ILE A 152 -9.43 -12.21 10.89
CA ILE A 152 -10.74 -11.67 11.26
C ILE A 152 -11.33 -12.47 12.45
N ARG A 153 -11.37 -13.79 12.37
CA ARG A 153 -11.91 -14.63 13.46
C ARG A 153 -11.17 -14.45 14.78
N ARG A 154 -9.83 -14.36 14.73
CA ARG A 154 -8.99 -14.11 15.90
C ARG A 154 -9.22 -12.73 16.50
N LYS A 155 -9.36 -11.70 15.66
CA LYS A 155 -9.73 -10.36 16.11
C LYS A 155 -11.06 -10.34 16.87
N HIS A 156 -12.05 -11.10 16.39
CA HIS A 156 -13.37 -11.16 17.00
C HIS A 156 -13.50 -12.19 18.14
N GLY A 157 -12.42 -12.92 18.45
CA GLY A 157 -12.43 -13.94 19.50
C GLY A 157 -13.13 -15.25 19.11
N GLU A 158 -13.45 -15.44 17.83
CA GLU A 158 -14.08 -16.65 17.28
C GLU A 158 -13.06 -17.76 17.05
N GLU A 159 -11.78 -17.43 16.97
CA GLU A 159 -10.66 -18.35 16.87
C GLU A 159 -9.62 -17.98 17.94
N PRO A 160 -9.09 -18.94 18.72
CA PRO A 160 -8.09 -18.65 19.73
C PRO A 160 -6.80 -18.13 19.10
N ILE A 161 -6.16 -17.18 19.79
CA ILE A 161 -4.82 -16.71 19.41
C ILE A 161 -3.82 -17.64 20.09
N GLU A 162 -3.09 -18.39 19.28
CA GLU A 162 -2.07 -19.32 19.75
C GLU A 162 -0.69 -18.87 19.34
N TYR A 163 0.27 -19.00 20.24
CA TYR A 163 1.68 -18.78 19.99
C TYR A 163 2.43 -20.10 20.19
N ASP A 164 3.29 -20.45 19.24
CA ASP A 164 4.08 -21.68 19.36
C ASP A 164 5.02 -21.65 20.56
N HIS A 165 5.49 -20.46 20.93
CA HIS A 165 6.30 -20.22 22.11
C HIS A 165 5.87 -18.91 22.80
N PRO A 166 5.88 -18.82 24.16
CA PRO A 166 5.45 -17.61 24.88
C PRO A 166 6.22 -16.34 24.46
N MET A 167 7.52 -16.46 24.19
CA MET A 167 8.35 -15.34 23.74
C MET A 167 7.94 -14.76 22.37
N MET A 168 7.06 -15.41 21.62
CA MET A 168 6.56 -14.89 20.32
C MET A 168 5.43 -13.87 20.49
N GLU A 169 4.70 -13.95 21.59
CA GLU A 169 3.55 -13.07 21.86
C GLU A 169 3.85 -11.58 21.69
N PRO A 170 4.92 -10.99 22.27
CA PRO A 170 5.19 -9.56 22.13
C PRO A 170 5.34 -9.08 20.69
N TYR A 171 5.71 -9.98 19.79
CA TYR A 171 5.95 -9.67 18.37
C TYR A 171 4.75 -9.95 17.47
N LEU A 172 3.85 -10.84 17.89
CA LEU A 172 2.71 -11.29 17.07
C LEU A 172 1.34 -10.85 17.61
N LYS A 173 1.25 -10.28 18.82
CA LYS A 173 -0.03 -9.87 19.41
C LYS A 173 -0.79 -8.85 18.54
N ASP A 174 -0.08 -7.91 17.91
CA ASP A 174 -0.70 -6.89 17.06
C ASP A 174 -1.28 -7.44 15.76
N THR A 175 -0.87 -8.65 15.38
CA THR A 175 -1.37 -9.38 14.22
C THR A 175 -2.11 -10.67 14.60
N TYR A 176 -2.61 -10.72 15.82
CA TYR A 176 -3.42 -11.84 16.35
C TYR A 176 -2.75 -13.21 16.17
N GLY A 177 -1.43 -13.27 16.42
CA GLY A 177 -0.64 -14.49 16.31
C GLY A 177 -0.24 -14.90 14.88
N ILE A 178 -0.56 -14.09 13.89
CA ILE A 178 -0.20 -14.37 12.48
C ILE A 178 1.07 -13.61 12.13
N THR A 179 2.03 -14.29 11.52
CA THR A 179 3.21 -13.65 10.96
C THR A 179 2.84 -12.95 9.65
N VAL A 180 2.98 -11.63 9.61
CA VAL A 180 2.62 -10.76 8.48
C VAL A 180 3.84 -10.02 7.94
N TYR A 181 4.76 -9.61 8.83
CA TYR A 181 5.86 -8.71 8.49
C TYR A 181 7.23 -9.36 8.61
N GLN A 182 8.12 -8.98 7.71
CA GLN A 182 9.54 -9.36 7.77
C GLN A 182 10.18 -9.01 9.11
N GLU A 183 9.82 -7.85 9.65
CA GLU A 183 10.32 -7.34 10.94
C GLU A 183 9.93 -8.25 12.11
N GLN A 184 8.78 -8.92 12.04
CA GLN A 184 8.39 -9.90 13.07
C GLN A 184 9.36 -11.08 13.10
N VAL A 185 9.74 -11.62 11.93
CA VAL A 185 10.72 -12.70 11.84
C VAL A 185 12.10 -12.24 12.31
N MET A 186 12.52 -11.02 11.93
CA MET A 186 13.80 -10.46 12.39
C MET A 186 13.86 -10.31 13.92
N LEU A 187 12.79 -9.83 14.54
CA LEU A 187 12.73 -9.64 15.99
C LEU A 187 12.66 -10.98 16.73
N GLN A 188 11.85 -11.91 16.24
CA GLN A 188 11.76 -13.25 16.80
C GLN A 188 13.06 -14.03 16.66
N SER A 189 13.76 -13.96 15.52
CA SER A 189 15.07 -14.64 15.36
C SER A 189 16.11 -14.15 16.37
N ARG A 190 16.03 -12.88 16.75
CA ARG A 190 16.90 -12.31 17.81
C ARG A 190 16.48 -12.74 19.20
N ALA A 191 15.18 -12.74 19.49
CA ALA A 191 14.67 -13.10 20.81
C ALA A 191 14.79 -14.60 21.10
N LEU A 192 14.42 -15.45 20.14
CA LEU A 192 14.39 -16.91 20.30
C LEU A 192 15.77 -17.53 20.05
N GLY A 193 16.39 -17.21 18.91
CA GLY A 193 17.62 -17.81 18.41
C GLY A 193 18.88 -16.99 18.66
N LEU A 194 18.80 -15.95 19.50
CA LEU A 194 19.93 -15.08 19.90
C LEU A 194 20.69 -14.44 18.71
N PHE A 195 20.01 -14.23 17.60
CA PHE A 195 20.61 -13.61 16.41
C PHE A 195 21.04 -12.16 16.70
N THR A 196 22.20 -11.80 16.18
CA THR A 196 22.61 -10.39 16.12
C THR A 196 21.73 -9.62 15.13
N ARG A 197 21.80 -8.29 15.16
CA ARG A 197 21.08 -7.44 14.17
C ARG A 197 21.50 -7.75 12.75
N GLY A 198 22.80 -7.99 12.51
CA GLY A 198 23.31 -8.35 11.18
C GLY A 198 22.80 -9.71 10.69
N GLN A 199 22.76 -10.71 11.57
CA GLN A 199 22.21 -12.03 11.22
C GLN A 199 20.71 -11.98 10.90
N SER A 200 19.92 -11.25 11.67
CA SER A 200 18.48 -11.09 11.42
C SER A 200 18.20 -10.33 10.12
N ASP A 201 19.03 -9.33 9.75
CA ASP A 201 18.90 -8.66 8.45
C ASP A 201 19.34 -9.58 7.29
N THR A 202 20.38 -10.38 7.51
CA THR A 202 20.79 -11.41 6.54
C THR A 202 19.68 -12.44 6.30
N LEU A 203 18.99 -12.87 7.38
CA LEU A 203 17.82 -13.77 7.29
C LEU A 203 16.71 -13.12 6.44
N ARG A 204 16.35 -11.88 6.72
CA ARG A 204 15.35 -11.14 5.93
C ARG A 204 15.71 -11.08 4.44
N LYS A 205 16.97 -10.78 4.13
CA LYS A 205 17.46 -10.72 2.73
C LYS A 205 17.47 -12.09 2.07
N ALA A 206 17.85 -13.15 2.80
CA ALA A 206 17.87 -14.51 2.30
C ALA A 206 16.46 -15.01 1.98
N MET A 207 15.49 -14.72 2.86
CA MET A 207 14.08 -15.03 2.63
C MET A 207 13.52 -14.29 1.41
N GLY A 208 13.71 -12.98 1.33
CA GLY A 208 13.19 -12.17 0.22
C GLY A 208 13.78 -12.52 -1.15
N LYS A 209 15.04 -12.98 -1.19
CA LYS A 209 15.75 -13.37 -2.44
C LYS A 209 15.78 -14.89 -2.67
N LYS A 210 15.12 -15.71 -1.83
CA LYS A 210 15.06 -17.18 -1.90
C LYS A 210 16.44 -17.84 -2.01
N LYS A 211 17.40 -17.37 -1.20
CA LYS A 211 18.76 -17.91 -1.18
C LYS A 211 18.83 -19.15 -0.28
N PHE A 212 18.52 -20.31 -0.82
CA PHE A 212 18.35 -21.57 -0.06
C PHE A 212 19.58 -22.03 0.71
N GLU A 213 20.79 -21.90 0.16
CA GLU A 213 22.03 -22.27 0.85
C GLU A 213 22.25 -21.42 2.10
N LEU A 214 22.07 -20.11 1.97
CA LEU A 214 22.19 -19.19 3.09
C LEU A 214 21.09 -19.40 4.15
N LEU A 215 19.88 -19.76 3.73
CA LEU A 215 18.80 -20.13 4.66
C LEU A 215 19.14 -21.39 5.45
N ALA A 216 19.74 -22.41 4.82
CA ALA A 216 20.18 -23.63 5.51
C ALA A 216 21.28 -23.35 6.57
N GLU A 217 22.26 -22.50 6.25
CA GLU A 217 23.28 -22.05 7.22
C GLU A 217 22.66 -21.32 8.40
N LEU A 218 21.77 -20.37 8.13
CA LEU A 218 21.09 -19.60 9.18
C LEU A 218 20.18 -20.47 10.04
N LYS A 219 19.55 -21.51 9.46
CA LYS A 219 18.76 -22.50 10.21
C LYS A 219 19.61 -23.18 11.28
N GLY A 220 20.80 -23.66 10.92
CA GLY A 220 21.72 -24.29 11.86
C GLY A 220 22.05 -23.36 13.05
N LYS A 221 22.38 -22.10 12.75
CA LYS A 221 22.64 -21.08 13.77
C LYS A 221 21.43 -20.78 14.65
N PHE A 222 20.23 -20.75 14.06
CA PHE A 222 18.99 -20.53 14.79
C PHE A 222 18.68 -21.67 15.75
N VAL A 223 18.82 -22.92 15.32
CA VAL A 223 18.64 -24.12 16.14
C VAL A 223 19.61 -24.11 17.32
N GLU A 224 20.88 -23.83 17.08
CA GLU A 224 21.91 -23.71 18.13
C GLU A 224 21.57 -22.58 19.10
N GLY A 225 21.22 -21.40 18.59
CA GLY A 225 20.84 -20.27 19.41
C GLY A 225 19.64 -20.54 20.31
N CYS A 226 18.59 -21.20 19.79
CA CYS A 226 17.42 -21.58 20.58
C CYS A 226 17.76 -22.60 21.66
N LYS A 227 18.60 -23.58 21.37
CA LYS A 227 19.07 -24.58 22.37
C LYS A 227 19.91 -23.94 23.47
N ASN A 228 20.65 -22.89 23.15
CA ASN A 228 21.48 -22.14 24.11
C ASN A 228 20.72 -20.99 24.81
N ASN A 229 19.47 -20.74 24.46
CA ASN A 229 18.62 -19.74 25.08
C ASN A 229 17.83 -20.33 26.25
N PRO A 230 18.16 -20.02 27.52
CA PRO A 230 17.47 -20.61 28.69
C PRO A 230 15.99 -20.29 28.71
N ASP A 231 15.59 -19.07 28.31
CA ASP A 231 14.19 -18.64 28.32
C ASP A 231 13.38 -19.40 27.26
N PHE A 232 13.99 -19.68 26.10
CA PHE A 232 13.36 -20.50 25.08
C PHE A 232 13.20 -21.95 25.54
N VAL A 233 14.23 -22.55 26.10
CA VAL A 233 14.18 -23.94 26.61
C VAL A 233 13.14 -24.07 27.72
N GLN A 234 13.06 -23.10 28.63
CA GLN A 234 12.06 -23.09 29.68
C GLN A 234 10.63 -22.96 29.14
N GLY A 235 10.37 -22.03 28.23
CA GLY A 235 9.05 -21.83 27.64
C GLY A 235 8.58 -23.02 26.77
N ALA A 236 9.50 -23.73 26.10
CA ALA A 236 9.19 -24.97 25.39
C ALA A 236 8.73 -26.07 26.37
N LYS A 237 9.43 -26.22 27.51
CA LYS A 237 9.05 -27.18 28.55
C LYS A 237 7.68 -26.87 29.17
N GLU A 238 7.40 -25.61 29.43
CA GLU A 238 6.08 -25.16 29.96
C GLU A 238 4.92 -25.51 29.01
N LYS A 239 5.19 -25.49 27.71
CA LYS A 239 4.25 -25.94 26.68
C LYS A 239 4.26 -27.44 26.43
N GLY A 240 5.08 -28.22 27.15
CA GLY A 240 5.20 -29.68 26.94
C GLY A 240 5.75 -30.05 25.56
N LYS A 241 6.52 -29.16 24.91
CA LYS A 241 7.06 -29.37 23.56
C LYS A 241 8.56 -29.70 23.62
N ASP A 242 8.98 -30.59 22.74
CA ASP A 242 10.42 -30.82 22.52
C ASP A 242 11.04 -29.60 21.85
N VAL A 243 12.23 -29.20 22.31
CA VAL A 243 12.92 -28.00 21.85
C VAL A 243 13.26 -28.09 20.37
N GLU A 244 13.74 -29.23 19.90
CA GLU A 244 14.17 -29.39 18.51
C GLU A 244 13.00 -29.45 17.54
N GLU A 245 11.92 -30.14 17.91
CA GLU A 245 10.68 -30.16 17.13
C GLU A 245 10.08 -28.76 17.02
N LEU A 246 10.04 -28.02 18.14
CA LEU A 246 9.49 -26.68 18.17
C LEU A 246 10.29 -25.69 17.31
N VAL A 247 11.62 -25.73 17.39
CA VAL A 247 12.50 -24.89 16.56
C VAL A 247 12.33 -25.20 15.08
N ASN A 248 12.27 -26.49 14.71
CA ASN A 248 12.07 -26.89 13.32
C ASN A 248 10.69 -26.47 12.80
N LYS A 249 9.65 -26.53 13.63
CA LYS A 249 8.32 -26.04 13.27
C LYS A 249 8.35 -24.51 13.01
N ILE A 250 8.87 -23.73 13.94
CA ILE A 250 8.94 -22.26 13.81
C ILE A 250 9.72 -21.87 12.54
N TRP A 251 10.83 -22.54 12.29
CA TRP A 251 11.63 -22.27 11.09
C TRP A 251 10.88 -22.65 9.80
N GLY A 252 10.20 -23.78 9.78
CA GLY A 252 9.36 -24.22 8.66
C GLY A 252 8.24 -23.25 8.34
N ASP A 253 7.58 -22.71 9.39
CA ASP A 253 6.56 -21.68 9.25
C ASP A 253 7.15 -20.39 8.63
N TRP A 254 8.37 -20.00 9.00
CA TRP A 254 9.05 -18.86 8.41
C TRP A 254 9.48 -19.12 6.95
N GLU A 255 9.92 -20.31 6.61
CA GLU A 255 10.24 -20.69 5.22
C GLU A 255 8.99 -20.60 4.33
N ALA A 256 7.86 -21.09 4.79
CA ALA A 256 6.58 -20.98 4.09
C ALA A 256 6.17 -19.51 3.95
N PHE A 257 6.31 -18.71 5.02
CA PHE A 257 6.02 -17.28 5.05
C PHE A 257 6.94 -16.46 4.13
N ALA A 258 8.19 -16.89 3.90
CA ALA A 258 9.20 -16.15 3.14
C ALA A 258 8.74 -15.69 1.75
N SER A 259 7.86 -16.48 1.11
CA SER A 259 7.37 -16.20 -0.24
C SER A 259 6.44 -14.97 -0.32
N TYR A 260 5.86 -14.55 0.82
CA TYR A 260 4.87 -13.48 0.90
C TYR A 260 5.10 -12.50 2.06
N ALA A 261 6.26 -12.57 2.71
CA ALA A 261 6.67 -11.63 3.74
C ALA A 261 6.59 -10.16 3.26
N PHE A 262 6.04 -9.28 4.10
CA PHE A 262 5.86 -7.87 3.76
C PHE A 262 6.70 -6.95 4.65
N ASN A 263 7.19 -5.85 4.09
CA ASN A 263 7.89 -4.84 4.87
C ASN A 263 6.88 -4.00 5.68
N LYS A 264 7.01 -3.99 7.01
CA LYS A 264 6.11 -3.27 7.91
C LYS A 264 6.13 -1.77 7.67
N SER A 265 7.31 -1.18 7.44
CA SER A 265 7.45 0.25 7.22
C SER A 265 6.69 0.71 5.98
N HIS A 266 6.76 -0.06 4.87
CA HIS A 266 5.98 0.21 3.67
C HIS A 266 4.47 0.14 3.97
N SER A 267 4.03 -0.91 4.66
CA SER A 267 2.62 -1.07 5.03
C SER A 267 2.10 0.07 5.90
N VAL A 268 2.89 0.52 6.87
CA VAL A 268 2.56 1.66 7.75
C VAL A 268 2.41 2.94 6.94
N CYS A 269 3.36 3.27 6.06
CA CYS A 269 3.30 4.47 5.24
C CYS A 269 2.05 4.50 4.34
N TYR A 270 1.73 3.38 3.71
CA TYR A 270 0.56 3.28 2.84
C TYR A 270 -0.76 3.29 3.62
N ALA A 271 -0.81 2.63 4.76
CA ALA A 271 -1.98 2.68 5.65
C ALA A 271 -2.19 4.09 6.22
N TYR A 272 -1.11 4.84 6.48
CA TYR A 272 -1.18 6.22 6.94
C TYR A 272 -1.85 7.14 5.90
N ILE A 273 -1.42 7.06 4.64
CA ILE A 273 -2.05 7.81 3.54
C ILE A 273 -3.50 7.37 3.34
N ALA A 274 -3.78 6.06 3.43
CA ALA A 274 -5.14 5.55 3.35
C ALA A 274 -6.03 6.12 4.46
N TYR A 275 -5.52 6.17 5.69
CA TYR A 275 -6.21 6.72 6.84
C TYR A 275 -6.48 8.22 6.67
N GLN A 276 -5.49 8.99 6.20
CA GLN A 276 -5.68 10.42 5.87
C GLN A 276 -6.79 10.61 4.84
N THR A 277 -6.83 9.81 3.78
CA THR A 277 -7.93 9.87 2.80
C THR A 277 -9.28 9.48 3.40
N GLY A 278 -9.29 8.53 4.33
CA GLY A 278 -10.48 8.14 5.10
C GLY A 278 -11.00 9.26 5.99
N PHE A 279 -10.11 9.91 6.74
CA PHE A 279 -10.44 11.06 7.59
C PHE A 279 -11.02 12.22 6.76
N LEU A 280 -10.36 12.57 5.65
CA LEU A 280 -10.84 13.63 4.77
C LEU A 280 -12.22 13.30 4.20
N LYS A 281 -12.47 12.06 3.81
CA LYS A 281 -13.79 11.63 3.33
C LYS A 281 -14.86 11.64 4.42
N ALA A 282 -14.51 11.25 5.65
CA ALA A 282 -15.44 11.18 6.77
C ALA A 282 -15.88 12.59 7.23
N HIS A 283 -14.95 13.53 7.33
CA HIS A 283 -15.18 14.86 7.89
C HIS A 283 -15.43 15.95 6.84
N TYR A 284 -14.90 15.81 5.62
CA TYR A 284 -14.97 16.79 4.54
C TYR A 284 -15.37 16.11 3.21
N PRO A 285 -16.54 15.42 3.18
CA PRO A 285 -16.92 14.57 2.05
C PRO A 285 -17.04 15.32 0.73
N ALA A 286 -17.57 16.54 0.70
CA ALA A 286 -17.70 17.32 -0.52
C ALA A 286 -16.34 17.75 -1.07
N GLU A 287 -15.47 18.25 -0.21
CA GLU A 287 -14.13 18.70 -0.55
C GLU A 287 -13.25 17.54 -1.04
N PHE A 288 -13.37 16.37 -0.38
CA PHE A 288 -12.66 15.16 -0.78
C PHE A 288 -13.13 14.62 -2.14
N MET A 289 -14.44 14.59 -2.37
CA MET A 289 -14.98 14.12 -3.65
C MET A 289 -14.67 15.10 -4.78
N ALA A 290 -14.73 16.42 -4.55
CA ALA A 290 -14.31 17.44 -5.49
C ALA A 290 -12.81 17.27 -5.87
N ALA A 291 -11.94 16.98 -4.90
CA ALA A 291 -10.53 16.72 -5.13
C ALA A 291 -10.31 15.45 -5.97
N ASN A 292 -11.04 14.38 -5.69
CA ASN A 292 -10.97 13.15 -6.50
C ASN A 292 -11.43 13.39 -7.95
N LEU A 293 -12.52 14.10 -8.15
CA LEU A 293 -13.02 14.45 -9.47
C LEU A 293 -11.99 15.29 -10.24
N SER A 294 -11.44 16.35 -9.63
CA SER A 294 -10.45 17.23 -10.25
C SER A 294 -9.18 16.49 -10.67
N ASN A 295 -8.66 15.62 -9.82
CA ASN A 295 -7.43 14.87 -10.11
C ASN A 295 -7.63 13.69 -11.08
N ASN A 296 -8.85 13.43 -11.57
CA ASN A 296 -9.15 12.35 -12.51
C ASN A 296 -9.90 12.82 -13.78
N LEU A 297 -9.86 14.11 -14.12
CA LEU A 297 -10.58 14.69 -15.27
C LEU A 297 -10.33 13.97 -16.60
N SER A 298 -9.09 13.53 -16.82
CA SER A 298 -8.68 12.81 -18.03
C SER A 298 -9.20 11.37 -18.12
N VAL A 299 -9.79 10.81 -17.03
CA VAL A 299 -10.22 9.41 -16.94
C VAL A 299 -11.74 9.35 -16.71
N ILE A 300 -12.52 9.44 -17.79
CA ILE A 300 -13.99 9.53 -17.71
C ILE A 300 -14.63 8.40 -16.90
N THR A 301 -14.10 7.18 -16.97
CA THR A 301 -14.60 6.05 -16.18
C THR A 301 -14.48 6.27 -14.68
N LYS A 302 -13.39 6.92 -14.22
CA LYS A 302 -13.23 7.29 -12.80
C LYS A 302 -14.14 8.44 -12.40
N VAL A 303 -14.29 9.44 -13.28
CA VAL A 303 -15.22 10.55 -13.05
C VAL A 303 -16.63 10.00 -12.83
N THR A 304 -17.11 9.08 -13.67
CA THR A 304 -18.42 8.44 -13.51
C THR A 304 -18.56 7.74 -12.16
N VAL A 305 -17.56 6.93 -11.76
CA VAL A 305 -17.57 6.25 -10.45
C VAL A 305 -17.65 7.25 -9.29
N PHE A 306 -16.94 8.37 -9.35
CA PHE A 306 -16.98 9.38 -8.31
C PHE A 306 -18.28 10.19 -8.31
N MET A 307 -18.89 10.43 -9.47
CA MET A 307 -20.22 11.03 -9.57
C MET A 307 -21.29 10.14 -8.93
N ASP A 308 -21.24 8.83 -9.20
CA ASP A 308 -22.15 7.86 -8.56
C ASP A 308 -21.93 7.79 -7.06
N GLU A 309 -20.68 7.86 -6.62
CA GLU A 309 -20.35 7.91 -5.18
C GLU A 309 -20.87 9.18 -4.52
N CYS A 310 -20.74 10.35 -5.16
CA CYS A 310 -21.36 11.61 -4.68
C CYS A 310 -22.86 11.44 -4.51
N LYS A 311 -23.55 10.88 -5.49
CA LYS A 311 -25.00 10.61 -5.42
C LYS A 311 -25.33 9.66 -4.26
N ARG A 312 -24.58 8.56 -4.09
CA ARG A 312 -24.75 7.61 -2.98
C ARG A 312 -24.59 8.27 -1.61
N MET A 313 -23.66 9.23 -1.50
CA MET A 313 -23.38 9.98 -0.27
C MET A 313 -24.38 11.12 -0.05
N GLY A 314 -25.32 11.38 -0.96
CA GLY A 314 -26.25 12.51 -0.87
C GLY A 314 -25.61 13.86 -1.16
N LEU A 315 -24.41 13.88 -1.79
CA LEU A 315 -23.74 15.12 -2.18
C LEU A 315 -24.31 15.63 -3.50
N SER A 316 -24.69 16.91 -3.52
CA SER A 316 -25.14 17.57 -4.74
C SER A 316 -23.95 17.98 -5.60
N VAL A 317 -23.95 17.55 -6.85
CA VAL A 317 -23.00 18.02 -7.86
C VAL A 317 -23.77 18.90 -8.85
N LEU A 318 -23.48 20.19 -8.85
CA LEU A 318 -24.12 21.19 -9.68
C LEU A 318 -23.49 21.23 -11.07
N ALA A 319 -24.32 21.53 -12.08
CA ALA A 319 -23.85 21.68 -13.47
C ALA A 319 -22.81 22.80 -13.63
N PRO A 320 -22.00 22.81 -14.72
CA PRO A 320 -21.11 23.93 -15.01
C PRO A 320 -21.87 25.24 -15.10
N ASP A 321 -21.28 26.31 -14.57
CA ASP A 321 -21.82 27.65 -14.60
C ASP A 321 -20.71 28.68 -14.82
N VAL A 322 -20.83 29.54 -15.79
CA VAL A 322 -19.80 30.53 -16.15
C VAL A 322 -19.54 31.55 -15.04
N ASN A 323 -20.54 31.78 -14.15
CA ASN A 323 -20.44 32.71 -13.05
C ASN A 323 -19.81 32.09 -11.79
N GLU A 324 -19.82 30.75 -11.65
CA GLU A 324 -19.37 30.09 -10.42
C GLU A 324 -18.25 29.06 -10.63
N SER A 325 -18.20 28.40 -11.82
CA SER A 325 -17.25 27.32 -12.04
C SER A 325 -15.82 27.83 -12.23
N TYR A 326 -14.86 27.08 -11.77
CA TYR A 326 -13.43 27.22 -12.01
C TYR A 326 -12.93 26.10 -12.95
N ASN A 327 -11.63 26.01 -13.18
CA ASN A 327 -11.06 24.90 -13.93
C ASN A 327 -11.43 23.55 -13.31
N ASP A 328 -11.17 23.42 -12.03
CA ASP A 328 -11.40 22.21 -11.22
C ASP A 328 -12.81 22.19 -10.60
N PHE A 329 -13.17 21.02 -10.08
CA PHE A 329 -14.34 20.89 -9.19
C PHE A 329 -14.06 21.60 -7.88
N THR A 330 -14.97 22.43 -7.44
CA THR A 330 -14.89 23.22 -6.20
C THR A 330 -16.09 22.98 -5.33
N VAL A 331 -16.04 23.43 -4.08
CA VAL A 331 -17.17 23.37 -3.14
C VAL A 331 -17.62 24.78 -2.84
N ASN A 332 -18.92 25.05 -3.02
CA ASN A 332 -19.51 26.35 -2.74
C ASN A 332 -19.85 26.55 -1.24
N SER A 333 -20.31 27.71 -0.86
CA SER A 333 -20.69 28.06 0.53
C SER A 333 -21.81 27.20 1.10
N HIS A 334 -22.59 26.52 0.28
CA HIS A 334 -23.67 25.62 0.68
C HIS A 334 -23.21 24.16 0.82
N GLY A 335 -21.90 23.89 0.66
CA GLY A 335 -21.35 22.53 0.72
C GLY A 335 -21.65 21.68 -0.51
N GLN A 336 -22.06 22.28 -1.61
CA GLN A 336 -22.36 21.59 -2.87
C GLN A 336 -21.13 21.62 -3.78
N ILE A 337 -20.90 20.54 -4.51
CA ILE A 337 -19.79 20.44 -5.47
C ILE A 337 -20.20 21.15 -6.77
N ARG A 338 -19.41 22.12 -7.22
CA ARG A 338 -19.57 22.79 -8.52
C ARG A 338 -18.71 22.08 -9.54
N PHE A 339 -19.29 21.73 -10.70
CA PHE A 339 -18.61 21.08 -11.82
C PHE A 339 -17.53 22.00 -12.39
N GLY A 340 -16.30 21.47 -12.59
CA GLY A 340 -15.17 22.19 -13.17
C GLY A 340 -15.33 22.36 -14.68
N MET A 341 -15.10 23.57 -15.21
CA MET A 341 -15.27 23.83 -16.64
C MET A 341 -14.24 23.09 -17.51
N ALA A 342 -13.03 22.82 -17.00
CA ALA A 342 -12.03 22.03 -17.72
C ALA A 342 -12.42 20.56 -17.92
N ALA A 343 -13.39 20.05 -17.17
CA ALA A 343 -13.95 18.70 -17.37
C ALA A 343 -14.91 18.62 -18.58
N ILE A 344 -15.32 19.75 -19.17
CA ILE A 344 -16.22 19.78 -20.31
C ILE A 344 -15.42 19.43 -21.57
N LYS A 345 -15.89 18.44 -22.32
CA LYS A 345 -15.23 18.00 -23.54
C LYS A 345 -15.07 19.17 -24.55
N GLY A 346 -13.83 19.43 -24.95
CA GLY A 346 -13.49 20.49 -25.89
C GLY A 346 -13.29 21.88 -25.29
N VAL A 347 -13.37 22.00 -23.96
CA VAL A 347 -13.03 23.23 -23.24
C VAL A 347 -11.61 23.09 -22.68
N GLY A 348 -10.71 23.96 -23.11
CA GLY A 348 -9.32 23.98 -22.63
C GLY A 348 -9.15 24.90 -21.42
N GLU A 349 -8.19 24.60 -20.55
CA GLU A 349 -7.88 25.37 -19.33
C GLU A 349 -7.64 26.86 -19.62
N ALA A 350 -6.87 27.18 -20.67
CA ALA A 350 -6.61 28.57 -21.05
C ALA A 350 -7.88 29.38 -21.40
N ALA A 351 -8.90 28.72 -21.96
CA ALA A 351 -10.17 29.39 -22.24
C ALA A 351 -10.96 29.64 -20.96
N VAL A 352 -10.93 28.68 -20.02
CA VAL A 352 -11.57 28.82 -18.71
C VAL A 352 -10.90 29.94 -17.89
N GLU A 353 -9.57 30.01 -17.90
CA GLU A 353 -8.83 31.09 -17.22
C GLU A 353 -9.26 32.45 -17.71
N LYS A 354 -9.46 32.62 -19.04
CA LYS A 354 -9.95 33.89 -19.60
C LYS A 354 -11.37 34.23 -19.16
N ILE A 355 -12.25 33.25 -19.01
CA ILE A 355 -13.59 33.44 -18.49
C ILE A 355 -13.54 33.91 -17.04
N ILE A 356 -12.67 33.26 -16.21
CA ILE A 356 -12.49 33.61 -14.82
C ILE A 356 -11.91 35.04 -14.68
N GLU A 357 -10.84 35.36 -15.43
CA GLU A 357 -10.24 36.69 -15.43
C GLU A 357 -11.26 37.79 -15.77
N GLU A 358 -12.15 37.54 -16.73
CA GLU A 358 -13.16 38.52 -17.15
C GLU A 358 -14.28 38.64 -16.12
N ARG A 359 -14.68 37.55 -15.51
CA ARG A 359 -15.70 37.54 -14.45
C ARG A 359 -15.28 38.28 -13.18
N GLU A 360 -14.00 38.27 -12.84
CA GLU A 360 -13.47 38.87 -11.62
C GLU A 360 -13.18 40.40 -11.76
N LYS A 361 -13.36 40.96 -12.95
CA LYS A 361 -13.29 42.41 -13.19
C LYS A 361 -14.57 43.11 -12.77
#